data_71efee62b390c853ebaa254fb399da8b
#
_entry.id   71efee62b390c853ebaa254fb399da8b
#
_cell.length_a   1.000
_cell.length_b   1.000
_cell.length_c   1.000
_cell.angle_alpha   90.00
_cell.angle_beta   90.00
_cell.angle_gamma   90.00
#
_symmetry.space_group_name_H-M   'P 1'
#
loop_
_entity.id
_entity.type
_entity.pdbx_description
1 polymer ?
#
loop_
_entity_poly.entity_id
_entity_poly.type
_entity_poly.pdbx_seq_one_letter_code
_entity_poly.pdbx_strand_id
1 'polypeptide(L)'
;DGIRDIGVTGVQTCALPISSPRGVVAGIIPSTNPTSTAIFKILIAIKSRNAIVLSPHPSAVKCIAETARLMRDAGVREGLPPDAVQCLTRSALEGTETLMKHKMTAVILATGGIGLVRAAYSSGKPAFGVGPGNVPVFVERSADIAKAVRDILSGTCFDNGTICASEQAVVADTPIAKALREEDRKSTRL
;
A
#
# COMPACT_ATOMS: atom_id res chain seq x y z
N ASP A 1 15.49 -16.30 13.98
CA ASP A 1 16.50 -15.36 14.50
C ASP A 1 17.04 -14.35 13.47
N GLY A 2 16.46 -14.23 12.29
CA GLY A 2 16.96 -13.36 11.21
C GLY A 2 16.31 -11.98 11.09
N ILE A 3 15.57 -11.49 12.09
CA ILE A 3 14.79 -10.23 11.97
C ILE A 3 15.43 -9.06 12.76
N ARG A 4 16.58 -9.26 13.39
CA ARG A 4 17.15 -8.27 14.30
C ARG A 4 17.94 -7.12 13.66
N ASP A 5 18.30 -7.20 12.40
CA ASP A 5 19.29 -6.28 11.81
C ASP A 5 18.82 -5.43 10.61
N ILE A 6 17.53 -5.22 10.46
CA ILE A 6 17.09 -4.34 9.40
C ILE A 6 16.65 -3.03 10.05
N GLY A 7 17.43 -1.97 9.83
CA GLY A 7 17.11 -0.59 10.22
C GLY A 7 15.71 -0.22 9.73
N VAL A 8 14.80 -0.04 10.68
CA VAL A 8 13.37 -0.13 10.46
C VAL A 8 12.81 1.19 10.03
N THR A 9 12.37 1.27 8.82
CA THR A 9 11.40 2.27 8.37
C THR A 9 9.99 1.87 8.83
N GLY A 10 9.05 2.82 8.91
CA GLY A 10 7.68 2.61 9.44
C GLY A 10 6.89 1.41 8.87
N VAL A 11 7.34 0.81 7.77
CA VAL A 11 6.78 -0.40 7.18
C VAL A 11 6.98 -1.65 8.07
N GLN A 12 8.06 -1.70 8.84
CA GLN A 12 8.34 -2.84 9.74
C GLN A 12 7.49 -2.81 11.01
N THR A 13 7.14 -1.63 11.52
CA THR A 13 6.24 -1.53 12.67
C THR A 13 4.85 -2.10 12.36
N CYS A 14 4.42 -2.01 11.12
CA CYS A 14 3.18 -2.65 10.65
C CYS A 14 3.33 -4.16 10.44
N ALA A 15 4.54 -4.66 10.17
CA ALA A 15 4.78 -6.09 9.96
C ALA A 15 4.88 -6.88 11.26
N LEU A 16 5.35 -6.28 12.35
CA LEU A 16 5.53 -6.94 13.64
C LEU A 16 4.26 -7.58 14.21
N PRO A 17 3.08 -6.91 14.21
CA PRO A 17 1.83 -7.54 14.65
C PRO A 17 1.36 -8.68 13.75
N ILE A 18 1.80 -8.71 12.49
CA ILE A 18 1.43 -9.71 11.49
C ILE A 18 2.48 -10.82 11.39
N SER A 19 3.61 -10.71 12.08
CA SER A 19 4.67 -11.73 12.09
C SER A 19 4.34 -12.96 12.92
N SER A 20 3.18 -12.98 13.58
CA SER A 20 2.68 -14.13 14.35
C SER A 20 1.30 -14.56 13.85
N PRO A 21 0.95 -15.85 14.00
CA PRO A 21 -0.39 -16.33 13.67
C PRO A 21 -1.46 -15.59 14.50
N ARG A 22 -2.41 -14.95 13.82
CA ARG A 22 -3.54 -14.24 14.44
C ARG A 22 -4.88 -14.81 14.04
N GLY A 23 -4.95 -15.44 12.87
CA GLY A 23 -6.16 -15.98 12.30
C GLY A 23 -6.41 -15.48 10.88
N VAL A 24 -7.57 -14.88 10.62
CA VAL A 24 -7.94 -14.36 9.30
C VAL A 24 -7.59 -12.87 9.18
N VAL A 25 -6.86 -12.53 8.14
CA VAL A 25 -6.54 -11.15 7.75
C VAL A 25 -7.57 -10.65 6.74
N ALA A 26 -8.16 -9.51 6.97
CA ALA A 26 -8.96 -8.81 5.97
C ALA A 26 -8.05 -7.86 5.18
N GLY A 27 -7.82 -8.15 3.90
CA GLY A 27 -6.97 -7.35 3.01
C GLY A 27 -7.79 -6.47 2.08
N ILE A 28 -7.88 -5.17 2.34
CA ILE A 28 -8.61 -4.23 1.48
C ILE A 28 -7.66 -3.65 0.43
N ILE A 29 -7.97 -3.85 -0.85
CA ILE A 29 -7.08 -3.58 -1.97
C ILE A 29 -7.57 -2.39 -2.79
N PRO A 30 -6.71 -1.39 -3.08
CA PRO A 30 -7.07 -0.20 -3.84
C PRO A 30 -7.10 -0.46 -5.36
N SER A 31 -7.53 0.53 -6.12
CA SER A 31 -7.47 0.50 -7.60
C SER A 31 -6.17 1.03 -8.18
N THR A 32 -5.42 1.85 -7.42
CA THR A 32 -4.21 2.53 -7.91
C THR A 32 -3.04 1.61 -8.16
N ASN A 33 -2.87 0.57 -7.33
CA ASN A 33 -1.82 -0.44 -7.44
C ASN A 33 -2.33 -1.82 -6.99
N PRO A 34 -3.32 -2.38 -7.71
CA PRO A 34 -4.10 -3.52 -7.24
C PRO A 34 -3.29 -4.81 -7.11
N THR A 35 -2.47 -5.13 -8.12
CA THR A 35 -1.69 -6.37 -8.16
C THR A 35 -0.59 -6.39 -7.09
N SER A 36 0.23 -5.34 -7.04
CA SER A 36 1.35 -5.26 -6.09
C SER A 36 0.86 -5.25 -4.64
N THR A 37 -0.23 -4.55 -4.35
CA THR A 37 -0.84 -4.53 -3.01
C THR A 37 -1.43 -5.90 -2.64
N ALA A 38 -2.09 -6.59 -3.57
CA ALA A 38 -2.60 -7.93 -3.33
C ALA A 38 -1.47 -8.92 -3.06
N ILE A 39 -0.42 -8.94 -3.90
CA ILE A 39 0.76 -9.79 -3.72
C ILE A 39 1.41 -9.54 -2.36
N PHE A 40 1.68 -8.27 -2.02
CA PHE A 40 2.29 -7.90 -0.75
C PHE A 40 1.47 -8.42 0.44
N LYS A 41 0.16 -8.16 0.46
CA LYS A 41 -0.69 -8.57 1.58
C LYS A 41 -0.85 -10.08 1.69
N ILE A 42 -0.93 -10.79 0.56
CA ILE A 42 -0.94 -12.26 0.56
C ILE A 42 0.37 -12.80 1.12
N LEU A 43 1.51 -12.32 0.64
CA LEU A 43 2.82 -12.80 1.09
C LEU A 43 3.03 -12.57 2.59
N ILE A 44 2.69 -11.38 3.09
CA ILE A 44 2.86 -11.08 4.52
C ILE A 44 1.93 -11.92 5.40
N ALA A 45 0.68 -12.16 4.96
CA ALA A 45 -0.25 -13.01 5.68
C ALA A 45 0.23 -14.46 5.73
N ILE A 46 0.62 -15.04 4.58
CA ILE A 46 1.12 -16.42 4.50
C ILE A 46 2.42 -16.58 5.29
N LYS A 47 3.37 -15.64 5.13
CA LYS A 47 4.65 -15.68 5.86
C LYS A 47 4.44 -15.70 7.37
N SER A 48 3.41 -15.05 7.86
CA SER A 48 3.03 -15.02 9.27
C SER A 48 2.00 -16.10 9.67
N ARG A 49 1.77 -17.09 8.80
CA ARG A 49 0.86 -18.23 9.01
C ARG A 49 -0.59 -17.82 9.29
N ASN A 50 -1.06 -16.79 8.60
CA ASN A 50 -2.45 -16.35 8.64
C ASN A 50 -3.13 -16.65 7.31
N ALA A 51 -4.44 -16.94 7.36
CA ALA A 51 -5.28 -16.88 6.17
C ALA A 51 -5.62 -15.43 5.82
N ILE A 52 -5.92 -15.18 4.55
CA ILE A 52 -6.31 -13.85 4.10
C ILE A 52 -7.54 -13.89 3.19
N VAL A 53 -8.45 -12.96 3.41
CA VAL A 53 -9.58 -12.68 2.52
C VAL A 53 -9.40 -11.28 1.95
N LEU A 54 -9.28 -11.18 0.62
CA LEU A 54 -9.14 -9.91 -0.07
C LEU A 54 -10.51 -9.31 -0.39
N SER A 55 -10.65 -8.01 -0.11
CA SER A 55 -11.75 -7.19 -0.57
C SER A 55 -11.26 -6.26 -1.67
N PRO A 56 -11.60 -6.51 -2.94
CA PRO A 56 -11.09 -5.74 -4.06
C PRO A 56 -11.83 -4.42 -4.23
N HIS A 57 -11.13 -3.39 -4.75
CA HIS A 57 -11.79 -2.18 -5.22
C HIS A 57 -12.69 -2.50 -6.44
N PRO A 58 -13.89 -1.90 -6.58
CA PRO A 58 -14.83 -2.18 -7.67
C PRO A 58 -14.21 -2.12 -9.07
N SER A 59 -13.38 -1.13 -9.34
CA SER A 59 -12.73 -0.92 -10.63
C SER A 59 -11.63 -1.95 -10.94
N ALA A 60 -11.16 -2.72 -9.96
CA ALA A 60 -10.01 -3.64 -10.10
C ALA A 60 -10.34 -5.08 -9.70
N VAL A 61 -11.62 -5.43 -9.58
CA VAL A 61 -12.07 -6.77 -9.11
C VAL A 61 -11.42 -7.90 -9.90
N LYS A 62 -11.46 -7.83 -11.24
CA LYS A 62 -10.93 -8.89 -12.09
C LYS A 62 -9.42 -9.09 -11.91
N CYS A 63 -8.69 -7.98 -11.86
CA CYS A 63 -7.24 -7.97 -11.69
C CYS A 63 -6.84 -8.55 -10.32
N ILE A 64 -7.51 -8.10 -9.26
CA ILE A 64 -7.21 -8.55 -7.89
C ILE A 64 -7.59 -10.02 -7.70
N ALA A 65 -8.75 -10.43 -8.21
CA ALA A 65 -9.21 -11.82 -8.13
C ALA A 65 -8.26 -12.79 -8.87
N GLU A 66 -7.79 -12.40 -10.06
CA GLU A 66 -6.83 -13.20 -10.82
C GLU A 66 -5.47 -13.26 -10.10
N THR A 67 -5.00 -12.15 -9.55
CA THR A 67 -3.78 -12.13 -8.72
C THR A 67 -3.91 -13.08 -7.53
N ALA A 68 -5.04 -13.03 -6.82
CA ALA A 68 -5.30 -13.91 -5.68
C ALA A 68 -5.32 -15.39 -6.10
N ARG A 69 -5.96 -15.70 -7.24
CA ARG A 69 -6.00 -17.05 -7.79
C ARG A 69 -4.60 -17.57 -8.11
N LEU A 70 -3.80 -16.80 -8.83
CA LEU A 70 -2.42 -17.19 -9.19
C LEU A 70 -1.55 -17.42 -7.96
N MET A 71 -1.65 -16.53 -6.97
CA MET A 71 -0.89 -16.65 -5.71
C MET A 71 -1.34 -17.88 -4.90
N ARG A 72 -2.64 -18.10 -4.79
CA ARG A 72 -3.21 -19.28 -4.14
C ARG A 72 -2.73 -20.57 -4.83
N ASP A 73 -2.89 -20.65 -6.15
CA ASP A 73 -2.56 -21.84 -6.92
C ASP A 73 -1.05 -22.16 -6.86
N ALA A 74 -0.20 -21.11 -6.83
CA ALA A 74 1.22 -21.28 -6.60
C ALA A 74 1.52 -21.80 -5.19
N GLY A 75 0.87 -21.23 -4.18
CA GLY A 75 1.04 -21.66 -2.79
C GLY A 75 0.55 -23.08 -2.54
N VAL A 76 -0.58 -23.47 -3.14
CA VAL A 76 -1.14 -24.84 -3.01
C VAL A 76 -0.17 -25.89 -3.53
N ARG A 77 0.54 -25.60 -4.64
CA ARG A 77 1.60 -26.52 -5.13
C ARG A 77 2.73 -26.73 -4.15
N GLU A 78 2.96 -25.76 -3.27
CA GLU A 78 3.98 -25.79 -2.21
C GLU A 78 3.40 -26.17 -0.83
N GLY A 79 2.18 -26.70 -0.78
CA GLY A 79 1.53 -27.21 0.43
C GLY A 79 0.71 -26.19 1.23
N LEU A 80 0.42 -25.00 0.67
CA LEU A 80 -0.51 -24.06 1.28
C LEU A 80 -1.94 -24.63 1.26
N PRO A 81 -2.71 -24.55 2.38
CA PRO A 81 -4.11 -24.92 2.37
C PRO A 81 -4.89 -24.15 1.29
N PRO A 82 -5.78 -24.80 0.51
CA PRO A 82 -6.49 -24.17 -0.61
C PRO A 82 -7.30 -22.93 -0.22
N ASP A 83 -7.82 -22.91 1.00
CA ASP A 83 -8.67 -21.82 1.52
C ASP A 83 -7.87 -20.72 2.25
N ALA A 84 -6.55 -20.81 2.29
CA ALA A 84 -5.72 -19.82 2.98
C ALA A 84 -5.74 -18.44 2.29
N VAL A 85 -5.99 -18.39 0.96
CA VAL A 85 -6.09 -17.15 0.20
C VAL A 85 -7.43 -17.11 -0.53
N GLN A 86 -8.26 -16.16 -0.16
CA GLN A 86 -9.58 -15.96 -0.76
C GLN A 86 -9.75 -14.52 -1.21
N CYS A 87 -10.67 -14.30 -2.14
CA CYS A 87 -11.02 -12.98 -2.65
C CYS A 87 -12.55 -12.88 -2.79
N LEU A 88 -13.13 -11.77 -2.33
CA LEU A 88 -14.54 -11.49 -2.54
C LEU A 88 -14.80 -11.32 -4.05
N THR A 89 -15.77 -12.07 -4.57
CA THR A 89 -16.15 -12.04 -5.99
C THR A 89 -17.05 -10.85 -6.33
N ARG A 90 -17.75 -10.31 -5.33
CA ARG A 90 -18.57 -9.10 -5.45
C ARG A 90 -17.96 -8.00 -4.63
N SER A 91 -17.57 -6.92 -5.30
CA SER A 91 -17.07 -5.73 -4.63
C SER A 91 -18.25 -4.82 -4.29
N ALA A 92 -18.71 -4.91 -3.06
CA ALA A 92 -19.72 -4.01 -2.49
C ALA A 92 -19.19 -3.46 -1.17
N LEU A 93 -19.53 -2.21 -0.85
CA LEU A 93 -19.14 -1.58 0.41
C LEU A 93 -19.60 -2.41 1.61
N GLU A 94 -20.84 -2.89 1.57
CA GLU A 94 -21.44 -3.75 2.60
C GLU A 94 -20.64 -5.05 2.82
N GLY A 95 -20.16 -5.70 1.74
CA GLY A 95 -19.32 -6.89 1.85
C GLY A 95 -17.97 -6.59 2.51
N THR A 96 -17.38 -5.44 2.19
CA THR A 96 -16.15 -4.98 2.83
C THR A 96 -16.34 -4.69 4.30
N GLU A 97 -17.42 -4.00 4.67
CA GLU A 97 -17.74 -3.72 6.08
C GLU A 97 -18.03 -5.00 6.86
N THR A 98 -18.78 -5.92 6.26
CA THR A 98 -19.05 -7.23 6.85
C THR A 98 -17.78 -8.00 7.10
N LEU A 99 -16.84 -8.02 6.14
CA LEU A 99 -15.54 -8.65 6.30
C LEU A 99 -14.75 -8.01 7.44
N MET A 100 -14.68 -6.66 7.50
CA MET A 100 -13.95 -5.95 8.56
C MET A 100 -14.52 -6.24 9.96
N LYS A 101 -15.85 -6.36 10.10
CA LYS A 101 -16.54 -6.60 11.38
C LYS A 101 -16.69 -8.09 11.70
N HIS A 102 -16.37 -8.99 10.78
CA HIS A 102 -16.61 -10.42 10.97
C HIS A 102 -15.87 -10.96 12.20
N LYS A 103 -16.53 -11.86 12.94
CA LYS A 103 -15.96 -12.40 14.19
C LYS A 103 -14.62 -13.09 14.03
N MET A 104 -14.38 -13.72 12.89
CA MET A 104 -13.13 -14.42 12.59
C MET A 104 -12.02 -13.48 12.05
N THR A 105 -12.35 -12.27 11.67
CA THR A 105 -11.32 -11.30 11.25
C THR A 105 -10.50 -10.87 12.46
N ALA A 106 -9.22 -11.19 12.43
CA ALA A 106 -8.28 -10.91 13.51
C ALA A 106 -7.51 -9.61 13.30
N VAL A 107 -7.21 -9.27 12.04
CA VAL A 107 -6.44 -8.08 11.65
C VAL A 107 -6.97 -7.55 10.33
N ILE A 108 -7.00 -6.23 10.18
CA ILE A 108 -7.37 -5.54 8.95
C ILE A 108 -6.14 -4.84 8.36
N LEU A 109 -5.85 -5.11 7.10
CA LEU A 109 -4.87 -4.38 6.30
C LEU A 109 -5.61 -3.55 5.25
N ALA A 110 -5.88 -2.29 5.56
CA ALA A 110 -6.65 -1.39 4.70
C ALA A 110 -5.74 -0.48 3.89
N THR A 111 -5.86 -0.51 2.56
CA THR A 111 -5.25 0.47 1.67
C THR A 111 -6.33 1.09 0.81
N GLY A 112 -6.49 2.41 0.87
CA GLY A 112 -7.55 3.10 0.13
C GLY A 112 -7.79 4.53 0.59
N GLY A 113 -8.92 5.10 0.25
CA GLY A 113 -9.29 6.46 0.63
C GLY A 113 -9.51 6.65 2.13
N ILE A 114 -9.53 7.92 2.57
CA ILE A 114 -9.67 8.31 3.99
C ILE A 114 -10.90 7.67 4.64
N GLY A 115 -12.04 7.61 3.93
CA GLY A 115 -13.27 7.02 4.46
C GLY A 115 -13.12 5.55 4.79
N LEU A 116 -12.47 4.78 3.91
CA LEU A 116 -12.19 3.36 4.13
C LEU A 116 -11.25 3.14 5.31
N VAL A 117 -10.19 3.93 5.40
CA VAL A 117 -9.21 3.83 6.50
C VAL A 117 -9.87 4.15 7.84
N ARG A 118 -10.73 5.18 7.88
CA ARG A 118 -11.53 5.49 9.08
C ARG A 118 -12.47 4.34 9.46
N ALA A 119 -13.16 3.76 8.48
CA ALA A 119 -14.04 2.60 8.72
C ALA A 119 -13.25 1.40 9.27
N ALA A 120 -12.04 1.14 8.76
CA ALA A 120 -11.18 0.09 9.28
C ALA A 120 -10.79 0.31 10.74
N TYR A 121 -10.37 1.52 11.11
CA TYR A 121 -10.03 1.85 12.51
C TYR A 121 -11.26 1.84 13.43
N SER A 122 -12.43 2.18 12.91
CA SER A 122 -13.69 2.17 13.68
C SER A 122 -14.36 0.79 13.73
N SER A 123 -13.77 -0.24 13.13
CA SER A 123 -14.35 -1.58 13.08
C SER A 123 -14.33 -2.35 14.41
N GLY A 124 -13.58 -1.85 15.39
CA GLY A 124 -13.32 -2.55 16.66
C GLY A 124 -12.26 -3.66 16.56
N LYS A 125 -11.58 -3.78 15.44
CA LYS A 125 -10.50 -4.75 15.20
C LYS A 125 -9.14 -4.05 15.08
N PRO A 126 -8.04 -4.74 15.39
CA PRO A 126 -6.71 -4.26 15.03
C PRO A 126 -6.65 -3.96 13.52
N ALA A 127 -6.33 -2.72 13.17
CA ALA A 127 -6.30 -2.27 11.78
C ALA A 127 -5.04 -1.48 11.49
N PHE A 128 -4.47 -1.71 10.30
CA PHE A 128 -3.37 -0.96 9.73
C PHE A 128 -3.86 -0.32 8.45
N GLY A 129 -4.09 0.99 8.50
CA GLY A 129 -4.62 1.76 7.39
C GLY A 129 -3.55 2.57 6.69
N VAL A 130 -3.54 2.47 5.35
CA VAL A 130 -2.74 3.33 4.48
C VAL A 130 -3.69 4.10 3.60
N GLY A 131 -3.73 5.40 3.82
CA GLY A 131 -4.55 6.36 3.08
C GLY A 131 -3.73 7.23 2.14
N PRO A 132 -4.32 8.32 1.61
CA PRO A 132 -3.59 9.34 0.88
C PRO A 132 -2.48 9.91 1.75
N GLY A 133 -1.29 10.04 1.18
CA GLY A 133 -0.15 10.66 1.82
C GLY A 133 0.24 11.98 1.15
N ASN A 134 1.11 12.72 1.79
CA ASN A 134 1.87 13.80 1.17
C ASN A 134 3.34 13.38 1.24
N VAL A 135 3.95 13.16 0.09
CA VAL A 135 5.35 12.70 -0.01
C VAL A 135 6.26 13.92 -0.20
N PRO A 136 6.99 14.35 0.83
CA PRO A 136 7.93 15.45 0.71
C PRO A 136 9.25 14.97 0.11
N VAL A 137 9.80 15.77 -0.80
CA VAL A 137 11.17 15.62 -1.29
C VAL A 137 12.04 16.67 -0.62
N PHE A 138 13.12 16.25 0.03
CA PHE A 138 14.11 17.17 0.56
C PHE A 138 15.25 17.38 -0.46
N VAL A 139 15.49 18.63 -0.84
CA VAL A 139 16.59 19.02 -1.72
C VAL A 139 17.61 19.81 -0.91
N GLU A 140 18.73 19.16 -0.64
CA GLU A 140 19.84 19.72 0.13
C GLU A 140 20.68 20.66 -0.79
N ARG A 141 21.37 21.63 -0.18
CA ARG A 141 22.10 22.72 -0.86
C ARG A 141 23.19 22.28 -1.85
N SER A 142 23.75 21.08 -1.67
CA SER A 142 24.76 20.52 -2.58
C SER A 142 24.18 19.77 -3.78
N ALA A 143 22.86 19.64 -3.86
CA ALA A 143 22.21 18.91 -4.93
C ALA A 143 22.37 19.59 -6.29
N ASP A 144 22.50 18.79 -7.36
CA ASP A 144 22.34 19.26 -8.73
C ASP A 144 20.86 19.65 -8.97
N ILE A 145 20.61 20.95 -9.04
CA ILE A 145 19.25 21.51 -9.13
C ILE A 145 18.52 21.01 -10.37
N ALA A 146 19.18 20.98 -11.53
CA ALA A 146 18.56 20.56 -12.77
C ALA A 146 18.18 19.06 -12.73
N LYS A 147 19.04 18.24 -12.16
CA LYS A 147 18.75 16.81 -11.95
C LYS A 147 17.60 16.64 -10.95
N ALA A 148 17.63 17.34 -9.81
CA ALA A 148 16.60 17.25 -8.78
C ALA A 148 15.22 17.60 -9.35
N VAL A 149 15.10 18.66 -10.14
CA VAL A 149 13.84 19.05 -10.78
C VAL A 149 13.37 17.98 -11.76
N ARG A 150 14.24 17.43 -12.61
CA ARG A 150 13.85 16.35 -13.53
C ARG A 150 13.35 15.11 -12.79
N ASP A 151 14.05 14.70 -11.73
CA ASP A 151 13.68 13.52 -10.95
C ASP A 151 12.33 13.72 -10.25
N ILE A 152 12.11 14.90 -9.63
CA ILE A 152 10.83 15.27 -9.00
C ILE A 152 9.68 15.27 -10.01
N LEU A 153 9.87 15.90 -11.17
CA LEU A 153 8.83 15.94 -12.21
C LEU A 153 8.51 14.54 -12.73
N SER A 154 9.54 13.73 -12.94
CA SER A 154 9.37 12.33 -13.38
C SER A 154 8.55 11.52 -12.36
N GLY A 155 8.84 11.65 -11.07
CA GLY A 155 8.09 10.97 -10.02
C GLY A 155 6.67 11.51 -9.84
N THR A 156 6.51 12.83 -9.82
CA THR A 156 5.20 13.48 -9.70
C THR A 156 4.27 13.14 -10.86
N CYS A 157 4.80 13.10 -12.10
CA CYS A 157 4.01 12.83 -13.29
C CYS A 157 3.84 11.34 -13.59
N PHE A 158 4.56 10.47 -12.89
CA PHE A 158 4.44 9.04 -13.08
C PHE A 158 3.01 8.56 -12.86
N ASP A 159 2.49 7.75 -13.78
CA ASP A 159 1.12 7.25 -13.76
C ASP A 159 0.07 8.37 -13.55
N ASN A 160 0.27 9.52 -14.20
CA ASN A 160 -0.57 10.71 -14.09
C ASN A 160 -0.75 11.21 -12.64
N GLY A 161 0.22 11.01 -11.78
CA GLY A 161 0.18 11.43 -10.37
C GLY A 161 -0.83 10.65 -9.51
N THR A 162 -1.29 9.48 -9.95
CA THR A 162 -2.28 8.68 -9.23
C THR A 162 -1.69 7.83 -8.12
N ILE A 163 -0.39 7.59 -8.14
CA ILE A 163 0.29 6.77 -7.14
C ILE A 163 0.47 7.56 -5.84
N CYS A 164 0.14 6.93 -4.72
CA CYS A 164 0.27 7.53 -3.38
C CYS A 164 1.73 7.85 -2.97
N ALA A 165 2.71 7.31 -3.69
CA ALA A 165 4.14 7.55 -3.48
C ALA A 165 4.70 8.68 -4.37
N SER A 166 3.87 9.31 -5.22
CA SER A 166 4.29 10.45 -6.03
C SER A 166 4.63 11.65 -5.14
N GLU A 167 5.67 12.37 -5.50
CA GLU A 167 6.11 13.58 -4.79
C GLU A 167 5.05 14.68 -4.87
N GLN A 168 4.69 15.26 -3.75
CA GLN A 168 3.63 16.27 -3.65
C GLN A 168 4.09 17.57 -3.02
N ALA A 169 5.23 17.55 -2.34
CA ALA A 169 5.80 18.72 -1.71
C ALA A 169 7.32 18.70 -1.84
N VAL A 170 7.91 19.89 -1.98
CA VAL A 170 9.37 20.04 -2.00
C VAL A 170 9.82 20.89 -0.83
N VAL A 171 10.73 20.37 -0.05
CA VAL A 171 11.43 21.07 1.02
C VAL A 171 12.85 21.32 0.54
N ALA A 172 13.22 22.57 0.32
CA ALA A 172 14.54 22.96 -0.16
C ALA A 172 15.29 23.78 0.86
N ASP A 173 16.60 23.59 0.94
CA ASP A 173 17.47 24.49 1.68
C ASP A 173 17.33 25.92 1.16
N THR A 174 17.29 26.90 2.08
CA THR A 174 17.06 28.33 1.76
C THR A 174 17.97 28.85 0.65
N PRO A 175 19.30 28.56 0.62
CA PRO A 175 20.18 29.10 -0.42
C PRO A 175 19.84 28.71 -1.84
N ILE A 176 19.24 27.53 -2.03
CA ILE A 176 18.92 26.97 -3.38
C ILE A 176 17.45 27.11 -3.73
N ALA A 177 16.60 27.48 -2.81
CA ALA A 177 15.14 27.50 -3.00
C ALA A 177 14.70 28.37 -4.19
N LYS A 178 15.35 29.52 -4.41
CA LYS A 178 15.05 30.40 -5.56
C LYS A 178 15.44 29.75 -6.88
N ALA A 179 16.66 29.23 -6.98
CA ALA A 179 17.15 28.57 -8.18
C ALA A 179 16.34 27.32 -8.54
N LEU A 180 15.98 26.52 -7.54
CA LEU A 180 15.13 25.35 -7.72
C LEU A 180 13.76 25.73 -8.31
N ARG A 181 13.12 26.78 -7.76
CA ARG A 181 11.82 27.27 -8.25
C ARG A 181 11.90 27.87 -9.67
N GLU A 182 13.02 28.50 -10.03
CA GLU A 182 13.25 29.02 -11.38
C GLU A 182 13.41 27.88 -12.39
N GLU A 183 14.14 26.82 -12.02
CA GLU A 183 14.33 25.64 -12.86
C GLU A 183 13.04 24.85 -13.05
N ASP A 184 12.28 24.64 -12.00
CA ASP A 184 10.95 23.99 -12.07
C ASP A 184 10.01 24.71 -13.04
N ARG A 185 9.95 26.05 -13.00
CA ARG A 185 9.13 26.84 -13.92
C ARG A 185 9.56 26.75 -15.39
N LYS A 186 10.83 26.49 -15.67
CA LYS A 186 11.31 26.28 -17.05
C LYS A 186 10.85 24.90 -17.54
N SER A 187 10.98 23.89 -16.70
CA SER A 187 10.67 22.49 -17.04
C SER A 187 9.17 22.23 -17.21
N THR A 188 8.31 22.98 -16.53
CA THR A 188 6.83 22.86 -16.65
C THR A 188 6.24 23.58 -17.86
N ARG A 189 7.04 24.29 -18.66
CA ARG A 189 6.62 24.97 -19.90
C ARG A 189 6.88 24.17 -21.18
N LEU A 190 7.41 22.96 -21.07
CA LEU A 190 7.63 22.01 -22.16
C LEU A 190 6.50 20.98 -22.20
#